data_81ac429f6dc7bcf21c4ed4b7c4b280d2
#
_entry.id   81ac429f6dc7bcf21c4ed4b7c4b280d2
#
_cell.length_a   1.000
_cell.length_b   1.000
_cell.length_c   1.000
_cell.angle_alpha   90.00
_cell.angle_beta   90.00
_cell.angle_gamma   90.00
#
_symmetry.space_group_name_H-M   'P 1'
#
loop_
_entity.id
_entity.type
_entity.pdbx_description
1 polymer ?
#
loop_
_entity_poly.entity_id
_entity_poly.type
_entity_poly.pdbx_seq_one_letter_code
_entity_poly.pdbx_strand_id
1 'polypeptide(L)'
;MTVPPFGCLIVATGLERDPARAQLADDHLDVLISTAVLLGASPVVVAHDGSPRVVAPARPFKLPRTERDDLSAMRLGLMQFTNAPIGAALIIPIESHALSGQFLRGMITEATRRSLPLAAAAVNGALGFPLYATRDLWRELMTTEGGLPAVLRQLGP
;
A
#
# COMPACT_ATOMS: atom_id res chain seq x y z
N MET A 1 6.51 -22.71 6.43
CA MET A 1 5.86 -21.44 6.77
C MET A 1 5.05 -20.92 5.59
N THR A 2 3.82 -20.59 5.81
CA THR A 2 2.92 -20.15 4.77
C THR A 2 2.56 -18.68 4.99
N VAL A 3 2.74 -17.87 3.94
CA VAL A 3 2.30 -16.46 3.98
C VAL A 3 0.77 -16.46 3.93
N PRO A 4 0.09 -15.77 4.87
CA PRO A 4 -1.37 -15.69 4.82
C PRO A 4 -1.84 -14.92 3.56
N PRO A 5 -3.07 -15.16 3.11
CA PRO A 5 -3.62 -14.38 2.01
C PRO A 5 -3.55 -12.88 2.30
N PHE A 6 -3.14 -12.09 1.31
CA PHE A 6 -3.02 -10.64 1.46
C PHE A 6 -3.45 -9.92 0.20
N GLY A 7 -3.90 -8.68 0.39
CA GLY A 7 -4.20 -7.78 -0.72
C GLY A 7 -3.08 -6.76 -0.92
N CYS A 8 -3.16 -6.01 -1.99
CA CYS A 8 -2.22 -4.92 -2.26
C CYS A 8 -2.99 -3.63 -2.55
N LEU A 9 -2.63 -2.58 -1.84
CA LEU A 9 -3.14 -1.23 -2.07
C LEU A 9 -2.00 -0.39 -2.67
N ILE A 10 -2.19 0.06 -3.90
CA ILE A 10 -1.26 0.98 -4.55
C ILE A 10 -1.82 2.39 -4.38
N VAL A 11 -1.00 3.29 -3.84
CA VAL A 11 -1.39 4.67 -3.58
C VAL A 11 -0.81 5.56 -4.67
N ALA A 12 -1.70 6.17 -5.47
CA ALA A 12 -1.33 7.02 -6.61
C ALA A 12 -2.05 8.36 -6.50
N THR A 13 -1.58 9.21 -5.58
CA THR A 13 -2.16 10.53 -5.31
C THR A 13 -1.37 11.64 -6.00
N GLY A 14 -1.97 12.82 -6.08
CA GLY A 14 -1.34 13.99 -6.68
C GLY A 14 -1.32 14.00 -8.20
N LEU A 15 -2.05 13.09 -8.85
CA LEU A 15 -2.00 12.93 -10.30
C LEU A 15 -2.61 14.12 -11.07
N GLU A 16 -3.65 14.76 -10.52
CA GLU A 16 -4.27 15.91 -11.15
C GLU A 16 -3.46 17.19 -10.95
N ARG A 17 -2.68 17.28 -9.88
CA ARG A 17 -1.97 18.50 -9.48
C ARG A 17 -0.52 18.53 -9.91
N ASP A 18 0.09 17.36 -10.08
CA ASP A 18 1.52 17.24 -10.35
C ASP A 18 1.76 16.41 -11.61
N PRO A 19 2.16 17.05 -12.73
CA PRO A 19 2.43 16.31 -13.97
C PRO A 19 3.51 15.24 -13.81
N ALA A 20 4.50 15.45 -12.93
CA ALA A 20 5.54 14.45 -12.71
C ALA A 20 4.97 13.17 -12.07
N ARG A 21 4.03 13.31 -11.13
CA ARG A 21 3.37 12.15 -10.52
C ARG A 21 2.45 11.45 -11.52
N ALA A 22 1.74 12.20 -12.35
CA ALA A 22 0.93 11.61 -13.42
C ALA A 22 1.82 10.79 -14.37
N GLN A 23 3.00 11.31 -14.71
CA GLN A 23 3.94 10.60 -15.56
C GLN A 23 4.48 9.33 -14.88
N LEU A 24 4.78 9.38 -13.57
CA LEU A 24 5.17 8.20 -12.82
C LEU A 24 4.10 7.11 -12.90
N ALA A 25 2.83 7.49 -12.77
CA ALA A 25 1.74 6.54 -12.86
C ALA A 25 1.65 5.95 -14.27
N ASP A 26 1.75 6.79 -15.31
CA ASP A 26 1.71 6.30 -16.68
C ASP A 26 2.84 5.33 -16.99
N ASP A 27 4.03 5.58 -16.45
CA ASP A 27 5.23 4.80 -16.77
C ASP A 27 5.32 3.51 -15.95
N HIS A 28 4.83 3.51 -14.70
CA HIS A 28 5.19 2.45 -13.74
C HIS A 28 4.01 1.73 -13.09
N LEU A 29 2.78 2.21 -13.23
CA LEU A 29 1.64 1.60 -12.54
C LEU A 29 1.41 0.15 -13.01
N ASP A 30 1.52 -0.11 -14.31
CA ASP A 30 1.35 -1.45 -14.87
C ASP A 30 2.36 -2.43 -14.25
N VAL A 31 3.60 -1.99 -14.08
CA VAL A 31 4.67 -2.81 -13.51
C VAL A 31 4.39 -3.09 -12.03
N LEU A 32 3.93 -2.09 -11.29
CA LEU A 32 3.56 -2.28 -9.88
C LEU A 32 2.41 -3.26 -9.73
N ILE A 33 1.39 -3.15 -10.58
CA ILE A 33 0.26 -4.09 -10.57
C ILE A 33 0.75 -5.51 -10.86
N SER A 34 1.59 -5.67 -11.88
CA SER A 34 2.16 -6.97 -12.22
C SER A 34 2.99 -7.54 -11.08
N THR A 35 3.80 -6.70 -10.44
CA THR A 35 4.60 -7.11 -9.27
C THR A 35 3.70 -7.60 -8.14
N ALA A 36 2.64 -6.87 -7.82
CA ALA A 36 1.71 -7.26 -6.77
C ALA A 36 1.05 -8.61 -7.07
N VAL A 37 0.62 -8.80 -8.31
CA VAL A 37 -0.01 -10.06 -8.74
C VAL A 37 0.99 -11.22 -8.63
N LEU A 38 2.22 -11.02 -9.07
CA LEU A 38 3.26 -12.05 -9.00
C LEU A 38 3.63 -12.40 -7.55
N LEU A 39 3.49 -11.46 -6.63
CA LEU A 39 3.69 -11.72 -5.20
C LEU A 39 2.55 -12.52 -4.58
N GLY A 40 1.46 -12.67 -5.28
CA GLY A 40 0.29 -13.40 -4.79
C GLY A 40 -0.80 -12.52 -4.18
N ALA A 41 -0.70 -11.20 -4.32
CA ALA A 41 -1.71 -10.29 -3.77
C ALA A 41 -3.05 -10.42 -4.50
N SER A 42 -4.13 -10.51 -3.76
CA SER A 42 -5.50 -10.48 -4.27
C SER A 42 -6.46 -10.11 -3.15
N PRO A 43 -7.27 -9.06 -3.30
CA PRO A 43 -7.38 -8.17 -4.44
C PRO A 43 -6.22 -7.15 -4.53
N VAL A 44 -6.09 -6.52 -5.69
CA VAL A 44 -5.19 -5.38 -5.90
C VAL A 44 -6.07 -4.16 -6.18
N VAL A 45 -5.90 -3.10 -5.39
CA VAL A 45 -6.68 -1.86 -5.51
C VAL A 45 -5.72 -0.70 -5.72
N VAL A 46 -6.05 0.17 -6.67
CA VAL A 46 -5.30 1.42 -6.90
C VAL A 46 -6.14 2.59 -6.41
N ALA A 47 -5.74 3.19 -5.29
CA ALA A 47 -6.39 4.40 -4.77
C ALA A 47 -5.73 5.61 -5.44
N HIS A 48 -6.53 6.42 -6.15
CA HIS A 48 -6.01 7.51 -6.96
C HIS A 48 -6.91 8.74 -6.93
N ASP A 49 -6.38 9.85 -7.41
CA ASP A 49 -7.09 11.12 -7.49
C ASP A 49 -7.15 11.71 -8.91
N GLY A 50 -6.77 10.93 -9.91
CA GLY A 50 -6.76 11.36 -11.30
C GLY A 50 -7.51 10.39 -12.20
N SER A 51 -6.91 10.11 -13.35
CA SER A 51 -7.46 9.16 -14.31
C SER A 51 -6.37 8.22 -14.83
N PRO A 52 -5.68 7.50 -13.91
CA PRO A 52 -4.64 6.57 -14.34
C PRO A 52 -5.26 5.38 -15.06
N ARG A 53 -4.49 4.78 -15.95
CA ARG A 53 -4.88 3.53 -16.57
C ARG A 53 -4.61 2.39 -15.59
N VAL A 54 -5.68 1.76 -15.13
CA VAL A 54 -5.60 0.63 -14.20
C VAL A 54 -5.93 -0.65 -14.94
N VAL A 55 -4.94 -1.54 -15.08
CA VAL A 55 -5.12 -2.79 -15.81
C VAL A 55 -5.63 -3.89 -14.89
N ALA A 56 -6.48 -4.78 -15.43
CA ALA A 56 -6.96 -5.93 -14.68
C ALA A 56 -5.76 -6.84 -14.29
N PRO A 57 -5.81 -7.53 -13.15
CA PRO A 57 -6.94 -7.67 -12.23
C PRO A 57 -7.08 -6.55 -11.20
N ALA A 58 -6.25 -5.51 -11.24
CA ALA A 58 -6.36 -4.40 -10.30
C ALA A 58 -7.67 -3.63 -10.54
N ARG A 59 -8.20 -3.07 -9.45
CA ARG A 59 -9.42 -2.27 -9.48
C ARG A 59 -9.10 -0.84 -9.09
N PRO A 60 -9.58 0.17 -9.86
CA PRO A 60 -9.40 1.56 -9.47
C PRO A 60 -10.36 1.96 -8.35
N PHE A 61 -9.88 2.80 -7.45
CA PHE A 61 -10.71 3.45 -6.45
C PHE A 61 -10.39 4.94 -6.45
N LYS A 62 -11.34 5.75 -6.94
CA LYS A 62 -11.12 7.19 -7.02
C LYS A 62 -11.44 7.84 -5.68
N LEU A 63 -10.49 8.62 -5.17
CA LEU A 63 -10.63 9.31 -3.89
C LEU A 63 -11.58 10.49 -4.01
N PRO A 64 -12.38 10.79 -2.95
CA PRO A 64 -13.17 12.00 -2.89
C PRO A 64 -12.28 13.25 -3.01
N ARG A 65 -12.83 14.34 -3.54
CA ARG A 65 -12.05 15.58 -3.74
C ARG A 65 -11.47 16.16 -2.46
N THR A 66 -12.10 15.88 -1.32
CA THR A 66 -11.70 16.41 -0.02
C THR A 66 -10.69 15.53 0.72
N GLU A 67 -10.38 14.34 0.18
CA GLU A 67 -9.58 13.35 0.88
C GLU A 67 -8.58 12.70 -0.07
N ARG A 68 -7.63 13.51 -0.58
CA ARG A 68 -6.68 13.11 -1.62
C ARG A 68 -5.22 13.08 -1.18
N ASP A 69 -4.96 13.21 0.12
CA ASP A 69 -3.61 13.02 0.67
C ASP A 69 -3.29 11.53 0.84
N ASP A 70 -2.01 11.23 1.07
CA ASP A 70 -1.57 9.84 1.18
C ASP A 70 -2.21 9.10 2.37
N LEU A 71 -2.42 9.80 3.48
CA LEU A 71 -3.05 9.21 4.65
C LEU A 71 -4.51 8.82 4.36
N SER A 72 -5.26 9.73 3.74
CA SER A 72 -6.64 9.45 3.33
C SER A 72 -6.71 8.31 2.34
N ALA A 73 -5.77 8.27 1.38
CA ALA A 73 -5.69 7.19 0.40
C ALA A 73 -5.46 5.84 1.08
N MET A 74 -4.58 5.79 2.08
CA MET A 74 -4.34 4.57 2.84
C MET A 74 -5.60 4.16 3.61
N ARG A 75 -6.23 5.09 4.32
CA ARG A 75 -7.42 4.81 5.13
C ARG A 75 -8.57 4.32 4.30
N LEU A 76 -8.94 5.07 3.26
CA LEU A 76 -10.07 4.72 2.41
C LEU A 76 -9.78 3.48 1.57
N GLY A 77 -8.52 3.33 1.14
CA GLY A 77 -8.10 2.14 0.40
C GLY A 77 -8.19 0.87 1.24
N LEU A 78 -7.75 0.91 2.50
CA LEU A 78 -7.87 -0.24 3.39
C LEU A 78 -9.32 -0.64 3.63
N MET A 79 -10.23 0.32 3.63
CA MET A 79 -11.66 0.02 3.76
C MET A 79 -12.19 -0.83 2.60
N GLN A 80 -11.54 -0.77 1.44
CA GLN A 80 -11.92 -1.59 0.29
C GLN A 80 -11.64 -3.08 0.52
N PHE A 81 -10.84 -3.43 1.50
CA PHE A 81 -10.49 -4.82 1.84
C PHE A 81 -11.32 -5.38 2.99
N THR A 82 -12.25 -4.60 3.57
CA THR A 82 -12.98 -5.00 4.78
C THR A 82 -13.68 -6.34 4.63
N ASN A 83 -14.28 -6.60 3.47
CA ASN A 83 -15.01 -7.83 3.21
C ASN A 83 -14.18 -8.89 2.48
N ALA A 84 -12.91 -8.64 2.21
CA ALA A 84 -12.05 -9.60 1.55
C ALA A 84 -11.52 -10.64 2.55
N PRO A 85 -11.41 -11.92 2.13
CA PRO A 85 -10.93 -12.98 3.04
C PRO A 85 -9.39 -12.99 3.12
N ILE A 86 -8.81 -11.88 3.57
CA ILE A 86 -7.36 -11.71 3.67
C ILE A 86 -6.96 -11.29 5.08
N GLY A 87 -5.74 -11.65 5.48
CA GLY A 87 -5.23 -11.35 6.82
C GLY A 87 -4.25 -10.19 6.86
N ALA A 88 -3.87 -9.64 5.71
CA ALA A 88 -2.87 -8.56 5.65
C ALA A 88 -3.01 -7.75 4.36
N ALA A 89 -2.39 -6.59 4.34
CA ALA A 89 -2.31 -5.75 3.14
C ALA A 89 -0.90 -5.23 2.94
N LEU A 90 -0.45 -5.27 1.69
CA LEU A 90 0.77 -4.61 1.24
C LEU A 90 0.37 -3.26 0.66
N ILE A 91 0.93 -2.18 1.18
CA ILE A 91 0.61 -0.82 0.75
C ILE A 91 1.83 -0.22 0.08
N ILE A 92 1.71 0.14 -1.20
CA ILE A 92 2.83 0.63 -2.01
C ILE A 92 2.47 1.98 -2.63
N PRO A 93 3.19 3.07 -2.32
CA PRO A 93 3.00 4.32 -3.05
C PRO A 93 3.66 4.23 -4.42
N ILE A 94 3.16 5.02 -5.36
CA ILE A 94 3.69 5.03 -6.73
C ILE A 94 5.17 5.43 -6.77
N GLU A 95 5.65 6.22 -5.80
CA GLU A 95 7.05 6.60 -5.69
C GLU A 95 7.98 5.42 -5.45
N SER A 96 7.44 4.33 -4.93
CA SER A 96 8.22 3.12 -4.62
C SER A 96 8.33 2.15 -5.81
N HIS A 97 8.08 2.64 -7.03
CA HIS A 97 8.08 1.82 -8.25
C HIS A 97 9.42 1.14 -8.53
N ALA A 98 10.51 1.69 -8.00
CA ALA A 98 11.85 1.14 -8.21
C ALA A 98 12.17 -0.06 -7.32
N LEU A 99 11.35 -0.33 -6.30
CA LEU A 99 11.57 -1.47 -5.42
C LEU A 99 11.22 -2.77 -6.14
N SER A 100 12.11 -3.76 -6.02
CA SER A 100 11.94 -5.04 -6.69
C SER A 100 10.88 -5.89 -6.00
N GLY A 101 10.28 -6.80 -6.76
CA GLY A 101 9.40 -7.82 -6.20
C GLY A 101 10.12 -8.69 -5.18
N GLN A 102 11.41 -8.97 -5.40
CA GLN A 102 12.22 -9.75 -4.47
C GLN A 102 12.35 -9.05 -3.11
N PHE A 103 12.57 -7.74 -3.11
CA PHE A 103 12.62 -6.94 -1.88
C PHE A 103 11.29 -7.01 -1.13
N LEU A 104 10.19 -6.82 -1.83
CA LEU A 104 8.86 -6.84 -1.24
C LEU A 104 8.51 -8.24 -0.69
N ARG A 105 8.88 -9.28 -1.42
CA ARG A 105 8.69 -10.66 -0.97
C ARG A 105 9.48 -10.93 0.31
N GLY A 106 10.72 -10.45 0.38
CA GLY A 106 11.55 -10.56 1.58
C GLY A 106 10.91 -9.89 2.79
N MET A 107 10.34 -8.71 2.59
CA MET A 107 9.65 -7.97 3.65
C MET A 107 8.43 -8.74 4.17
N ILE A 108 7.61 -9.30 3.28
CA ILE A 108 6.44 -10.09 3.64
C ILE A 108 6.85 -11.38 4.36
N THR A 109 7.85 -12.07 3.83
CA THR A 109 8.35 -13.32 4.39
C THR A 109 8.90 -13.10 5.80
N GLU A 110 9.68 -12.05 5.99
CA GLU A 110 10.26 -11.73 7.30
C GLU A 110 9.17 -11.36 8.31
N ALA A 111 8.20 -10.57 7.90
CA ALA A 111 7.06 -10.21 8.77
C ALA A 111 6.28 -11.47 9.19
N THR A 112 6.04 -12.37 8.24
CA THR A 112 5.33 -13.62 8.50
C THR A 112 6.12 -14.52 9.46
N ARG A 113 7.42 -14.68 9.18
CA ARG A 113 8.30 -15.55 9.98
C ARG A 113 8.38 -15.08 11.42
N ARG A 114 8.41 -13.78 11.64
CA ARG A 114 8.54 -13.19 12.99
C ARG A 114 7.19 -12.80 13.59
N SER A 115 6.09 -13.09 12.92
CA SER A 115 4.74 -12.74 13.36
C SER A 115 4.59 -11.25 13.70
N LEU A 116 5.21 -10.39 12.88
CA LEU A 116 5.14 -8.94 13.06
C LEU A 116 3.81 -8.41 12.54
N PRO A 117 3.13 -7.53 13.29
CA PRO A 117 1.90 -6.90 12.80
C PRO A 117 2.16 -5.84 11.73
N LEU A 118 3.38 -5.33 11.66
CA LEU A 118 3.77 -4.27 10.73
C LEU A 118 5.21 -4.47 10.29
N ALA A 119 5.46 -4.37 8.99
CA ALA A 119 6.79 -4.23 8.43
C ALA A 119 6.79 -3.02 7.49
N ALA A 120 7.81 -2.19 7.58
CA ALA A 120 7.91 -0.98 6.76
C ALA A 120 9.30 -0.90 6.17
N ALA A 121 9.37 -0.45 4.90
CA ALA A 121 10.66 -0.23 4.26
C ALA A 121 11.30 1.02 4.83
N ALA A 122 12.62 0.94 5.07
CA ALA A 122 13.43 2.10 5.42
C ALA A 122 14.15 2.57 4.16
N VAL A 123 13.97 3.83 3.82
CA VAL A 123 14.66 4.46 2.69
C VAL A 123 15.47 5.62 3.24
N ASN A 124 16.77 5.62 2.99
CA ASN A 124 17.68 6.66 3.50
C ASN A 124 17.58 6.87 5.01
N GLY A 125 17.33 5.78 5.76
CA GLY A 125 17.23 5.84 7.22
C GLY A 125 15.89 6.32 7.75
N ALA A 126 14.97 6.69 6.88
CA ALA A 126 13.62 7.09 7.28
C ALA A 126 12.63 5.96 7.02
N LEU A 127 11.73 5.72 7.95
CA LEU A 127 10.63 4.80 7.72
C LEU A 127 9.63 5.44 6.78
N GLY A 128 9.19 4.68 5.80
CA GLY A 128 8.23 5.16 4.82
C GLY A 128 7.47 3.99 4.21
N PHE A 129 6.68 4.28 3.19
CA PHE A 129 6.10 3.23 2.38
C PHE A 129 7.20 2.57 1.54
N PRO A 130 7.01 1.30 1.16
CA PRO A 130 5.86 0.43 1.36
C PRO A 130 5.72 -0.13 2.77
N LEU A 131 4.50 -0.56 3.08
CA LEU A 131 4.15 -1.18 4.34
C LEU A 131 3.51 -2.54 4.09
N TYR A 132 3.74 -3.47 5.00
CA TYR A 132 2.95 -4.69 5.10
C TYR A 132 2.33 -4.73 6.48
N ALA A 133 0.98 -4.71 6.55
CA ALA A 133 0.27 -4.60 7.82
C ALA A 133 -0.77 -5.71 7.94
N THR A 134 -0.75 -6.42 9.07
CA THR A 134 -1.78 -7.42 9.36
C THR A 134 -3.11 -6.75 9.66
N ARG A 135 -4.20 -7.47 9.45
CA ARG A 135 -5.55 -6.97 9.62
C ARG A 135 -5.79 -6.38 11.01
N ASP A 136 -5.19 -6.96 12.03
CA ASP A 136 -5.31 -6.48 13.41
C ASP A 136 -4.86 -5.03 13.57
N LEU A 137 -3.92 -4.59 12.73
CA LEU A 137 -3.38 -3.23 12.79
C LEU A 137 -4.12 -2.24 11.91
N TRP A 138 -4.96 -2.70 10.98
CA TRP A 138 -5.65 -1.80 10.04
C TRP A 138 -6.49 -0.76 10.77
N ARG A 139 -7.14 -1.14 11.86
CA ARG A 139 -7.99 -0.20 12.62
C ARG A 139 -7.16 0.97 13.14
N GLU A 140 -6.00 0.69 13.72
CA GLU A 140 -5.10 1.74 14.21
C GLU A 140 -4.61 2.62 13.08
N LEU A 141 -4.23 2.03 11.93
CA LEU A 141 -3.81 2.80 10.77
C LEU A 141 -4.93 3.69 10.23
N MET A 142 -6.17 3.23 10.28
CA MET A 142 -7.31 3.98 9.77
C MET A 142 -7.81 5.06 10.72
N THR A 143 -7.60 4.94 12.03
CA THR A 143 -8.23 5.79 13.03
C THR A 143 -7.28 6.65 13.86
N THR A 144 -5.99 6.32 13.91
CA THR A 144 -5.03 7.07 14.74
C THR A 144 -4.74 8.44 14.14
N GLU A 145 -4.93 9.50 14.92
CA GLU A 145 -4.52 10.84 14.51
C GLU A 145 -2.99 10.91 14.37
N GLY A 146 -2.52 11.64 13.38
CA GLY A 146 -1.09 11.73 13.09
C GLY A 146 -0.59 10.63 12.18
N GLY A 147 -1.47 9.69 11.78
CA GLY A 147 -1.18 8.68 10.79
C GLY A 147 -0.10 7.69 11.20
N LEU A 148 0.68 7.23 10.22
CA LEU A 148 1.68 6.18 10.43
C LEU A 148 2.73 6.54 11.49
N PRO A 149 3.30 7.76 11.55
CA PRO A 149 4.27 8.08 12.60
C PRO A 149 3.70 7.91 14.00
N ALA A 150 2.43 8.26 14.21
CA ALA A 150 1.79 8.08 15.52
C ALA A 150 1.58 6.60 15.84
N VAL A 151 1.20 5.80 14.86
CA VAL A 151 1.05 4.34 15.04
C VAL A 151 2.38 3.71 15.42
N LEU A 152 3.46 4.09 14.71
CA LEU A 152 4.80 3.56 15.00
C LEU A 152 5.24 3.90 16.44
N ARG A 153 4.91 5.10 16.92
CA ARG A 153 5.23 5.49 18.30
C ARG A 153 4.45 4.65 19.33
N GLN A 154 3.19 4.31 19.03
CA GLN A 154 2.38 3.48 19.92
C GLN A 154 2.90 2.05 20.01
N LEU A 155 3.43 1.52 18.92
CA LEU A 155 3.98 0.17 18.90
C LEU A 155 5.31 0.07 19.64
N GLY A 156 5.96 1.21 19.87
CA GLY A 156 7.22 1.27 20.57
C GLY A 156 8.42 0.84 19.73
N PRO A 157 9.62 0.91 20.31
CA PRO A 157 10.82 0.48 19.61
C PRO A 157 10.89 -1.02 19.40
#